data_a9733127617a9343c54167b6354bdba6
#
_entry.id   a9733127617a9343c54167b6354bdba6
#
_cell.length_a   1.000
_cell.length_b   1.000
_cell.length_c   1.000
_cell.angle_alpha   90.00
_cell.angle_beta   90.00
_cell.angle_gamma   90.00
#
_symmetry.space_group_name_H-M   'P 1'
#
loop_
_entity.id
_entity.type
_entity.pdbx_description
1 polymer ?
#
loop_
_entity_poly.entity_id
_entity_poly.type
_entity_poly.pdbx_seq_one_letter_code
_entity_poly.pdbx_strand_id
1 'polypeptide(L)'
;EENLEIFQEIWKPIIKVAEEKKVKIAIENCPMLFDAGQWPGGQNLMTTPAIWRKVFSLLPSDYLGLNYDPSHFIWQQMDYIAPLYEFKEKIFHVHYKDIKIYPDKLRDVGIMAYPLQYMSPKLPGLGDVNWGKYVSALNDIGYDGYSCIEIEDKAFEGTPERVLDSLKLSYRYMRQYVI
;
A
#
# COMPACT_ATOMS: atom_id res chain seq x y z
N GLU A 1 -12.82 0.22 -18.46
CA GLU A 1 -14.24 0.53 -18.13
C GLU A 1 -14.95 -0.70 -17.58
N GLU A 2 -14.92 -1.81 -18.28
CA GLU A 2 -15.55 -3.08 -17.87
C GLU A 2 -15.18 -3.51 -16.43
N ASN A 3 -13.92 -3.45 -16.05
CA ASN A 3 -13.47 -3.77 -14.68
C ASN A 3 -14.09 -2.85 -13.61
N LEU A 4 -14.38 -1.58 -13.94
CA LEU A 4 -15.04 -0.65 -13.01
C LEU A 4 -16.53 -0.95 -12.86
N GLU A 5 -17.18 -1.38 -13.94
CA GLU A 5 -18.59 -1.80 -13.92
C GLU A 5 -18.76 -3.06 -13.07
N ILE A 6 -17.92 -4.06 -13.29
CA ILE A 6 -17.88 -5.30 -12.48
C ILE A 6 -17.56 -4.97 -11.01
N PHE A 7 -16.60 -4.10 -10.76
CA PHE A 7 -16.26 -3.66 -9.41
C PHE A 7 -17.49 -3.01 -8.72
N GLN A 8 -18.16 -2.11 -9.41
CA GLN A 8 -19.34 -1.44 -8.87
C GLN A 8 -20.47 -2.44 -8.56
N GLU A 9 -20.73 -3.37 -9.46
CA GLU A 9 -21.78 -4.39 -9.28
C GLU A 9 -21.51 -5.25 -8.03
N ILE A 10 -20.27 -5.74 -7.90
CA ILE A 10 -19.86 -6.61 -6.78
C ILE A 10 -19.81 -5.83 -5.46
N TRP A 11 -19.24 -4.62 -5.46
CA TRP A 11 -18.96 -3.89 -4.23
C TRP A 11 -20.17 -3.15 -3.68
N LYS A 12 -21.14 -2.77 -4.49
CA LYS A 12 -22.36 -2.06 -4.05
C LYS A 12 -23.11 -2.79 -2.92
N PRO A 13 -23.44 -4.08 -3.02
CA PRO A 13 -24.09 -4.81 -1.92
C PRO A 13 -23.16 -4.98 -0.69
N ILE A 14 -21.85 -5.13 -0.88
CA ILE A 14 -20.88 -5.25 0.21
C ILE A 14 -20.83 -3.95 1.01
N ILE A 15 -20.75 -2.80 0.32
CA ILE A 15 -20.72 -1.48 0.95
C ILE A 15 -22.02 -1.22 1.73
N LYS A 16 -23.17 -1.61 1.20
CA LYS A 16 -24.45 -1.50 1.92
C LYS A 16 -24.41 -2.23 3.26
N VAL A 17 -23.88 -3.45 3.29
CA VAL A 17 -23.71 -4.20 4.55
C VAL A 17 -22.72 -3.51 5.49
N ALA A 18 -21.63 -2.97 4.96
CA ALA A 18 -20.64 -2.22 5.73
C ALA A 18 -21.28 -0.98 6.40
N GLU A 19 -22.10 -0.23 5.68
CA GLU A 19 -22.87 0.92 6.19
C GLU A 19 -23.86 0.50 7.27
N GLU A 20 -24.66 -0.54 7.03
CA GLU A 20 -25.62 -1.08 8.00
C GLU A 20 -24.95 -1.55 9.30
N LYS A 21 -23.78 -2.17 9.18
CA LYS A 21 -23.00 -2.67 10.32
C LYS A 21 -22.06 -1.64 10.92
N LYS A 22 -21.91 -0.46 10.29
CA LYS A 22 -20.97 0.59 10.68
C LYS A 22 -19.51 0.10 10.73
N VAL A 23 -19.13 -0.73 9.77
CA VAL A 23 -17.78 -1.29 9.63
C VAL A 23 -17.12 -0.70 8.40
N LYS A 24 -16.00 -0.02 8.57
CA LYS A 24 -15.21 0.53 7.46
C LYS A 24 -14.45 -0.60 6.74
N ILE A 25 -14.41 -0.53 5.43
CA ILE A 25 -13.63 -1.42 4.56
C ILE A 25 -12.50 -0.61 3.97
N ALA A 26 -11.27 -1.04 4.21
CA ALA A 26 -10.06 -0.44 3.66
C ALA A 26 -9.41 -1.38 2.64
N ILE A 27 -9.39 -0.99 1.37
CA ILE A 27 -8.74 -1.78 0.31
C ILE A 27 -7.30 -1.31 0.17
N GLU A 28 -6.37 -2.26 0.25
CA GLU A 28 -4.96 -1.96 0.07
C GLU A 28 -4.64 -1.63 -1.40
N ASN A 29 -3.66 -0.75 -1.60
CA ASN A 29 -3.19 -0.36 -2.93
C ASN A 29 -2.13 -1.32 -3.52
N CYS A 30 -1.99 -2.51 -2.98
CA CYS A 30 -1.12 -3.54 -3.53
C CYS A 30 -1.63 -4.04 -4.88
N PRO A 31 -0.83 -4.04 -5.96
CA PRO A 31 -1.24 -4.60 -7.25
C PRO A 31 -1.47 -6.11 -7.27
N MET A 32 -1.05 -6.83 -6.23
CA MET A 32 -1.23 -8.27 -6.08
C MET A 32 -0.59 -9.06 -7.24
N LEU A 33 0.72 -8.89 -7.41
CA LEU A 33 1.51 -9.62 -8.40
C LEU A 33 2.02 -10.93 -7.78
N PHE A 34 1.45 -12.06 -8.17
CA PHE A 34 1.86 -13.36 -7.61
C PHE A 34 3.03 -14.02 -8.36
N ASP A 35 3.11 -13.81 -9.66
CA ASP A 35 4.19 -14.36 -10.48
C ASP A 35 4.46 -13.51 -11.74
N ALA A 36 5.57 -13.81 -12.43
CA ALA A 36 5.97 -13.10 -13.63
C ALA A 36 5.01 -13.31 -14.82
N GLY A 37 4.23 -14.37 -14.83
CA GLY A 37 3.26 -14.64 -15.89
C GLY A 37 2.03 -13.73 -15.83
N GLN A 38 1.81 -13.03 -14.71
CA GLN A 38 0.73 -12.07 -14.54
C GLN A 38 1.13 -10.64 -14.90
N TRP A 39 2.40 -10.38 -15.09
CA TRP A 39 2.90 -9.06 -15.46
C TRP A 39 2.64 -8.76 -16.96
N PRO A 40 2.17 -7.53 -17.34
CA PRO A 40 2.03 -6.33 -16.52
C PRO A 40 0.67 -6.16 -15.81
N GLY A 41 -0.13 -7.14 -15.67
CA GLY A 41 -1.39 -7.08 -14.96
C GLY A 41 -1.27 -7.43 -13.47
N GLY A 42 -2.17 -6.93 -12.66
CA GLY A 42 -2.35 -7.30 -11.26
C GLY A 42 -3.79 -7.74 -11.00
N GLN A 43 -4.04 -8.33 -9.83
CA GLN A 43 -5.39 -8.82 -9.47
C GLN A 43 -6.20 -7.81 -8.65
N ASN A 44 -5.64 -6.66 -8.33
CA ASN A 44 -6.30 -5.60 -7.60
C ASN A 44 -6.51 -4.36 -8.47
N LEU A 45 -7.73 -3.85 -8.50
CA LEU A 45 -8.08 -2.64 -9.24
C LEU A 45 -7.62 -1.36 -8.50
N MET A 46 -7.62 -1.37 -7.16
CA MET A 46 -7.39 -0.19 -6.31
C MET A 46 -5.91 0.22 -6.17
N THR A 47 -5.17 0.26 -7.27
CA THR A 47 -3.71 0.41 -7.25
C THR A 47 -3.19 1.83 -7.45
N THR A 48 -4.00 2.75 -7.95
CA THR A 48 -3.54 4.10 -8.30
C THR A 48 -4.55 5.19 -7.93
N PRO A 49 -4.09 6.42 -7.63
CA PRO A 49 -4.97 7.56 -7.39
C PRO A 49 -5.98 7.85 -8.51
N ALA A 50 -5.57 7.60 -9.77
CA ALA A 50 -6.47 7.76 -10.91
C ALA A 50 -7.68 6.81 -10.87
N ILE A 51 -7.46 5.58 -10.42
CA ILE A 51 -8.55 4.60 -10.24
C ILE A 51 -9.36 4.94 -8.98
N TRP A 52 -8.73 5.36 -7.89
CA TRP A 52 -9.43 5.73 -6.65
C TRP A 52 -10.45 6.84 -6.88
N ARG A 53 -10.10 7.88 -7.66
CA ARG A 53 -11.05 8.95 -8.04
C ARG A 53 -12.29 8.38 -8.73
N LYS A 54 -12.11 7.43 -9.64
CA LYS A 54 -13.21 6.78 -10.35
C LYS A 54 -14.05 5.92 -9.41
N VAL A 55 -13.42 5.06 -8.61
CA VAL A 55 -14.12 4.16 -7.67
C VAL A 55 -14.90 4.94 -6.63
N PHE A 56 -14.31 5.94 -5.98
CA PHE A 56 -15.03 6.75 -4.98
C PHE A 56 -16.12 7.64 -5.58
N SER A 57 -16.03 7.99 -6.87
CA SER A 57 -17.11 8.65 -7.58
C SER A 57 -18.27 7.70 -7.91
N LEU A 58 -17.97 6.45 -8.28
CA LEU A 58 -18.98 5.42 -8.60
C LEU A 58 -19.66 4.83 -7.35
N LEU A 59 -18.91 4.75 -6.25
CA LEU A 59 -19.36 4.17 -4.97
C LEU A 59 -19.09 5.17 -3.84
N PRO A 60 -19.83 6.29 -3.78
CA PRO A 60 -19.64 7.30 -2.74
C PRO A 60 -20.16 6.77 -1.40
N SER A 61 -19.24 6.38 -0.52
CA SER A 61 -19.55 5.87 0.82
C SER A 61 -18.45 6.24 1.80
N ASP A 62 -18.83 6.59 3.02
CA ASP A 62 -17.88 6.84 4.12
C ASP A 62 -17.33 5.54 4.74
N TYR A 63 -17.77 4.40 4.25
CA TYR A 63 -17.38 3.08 4.70
C TYR A 63 -16.45 2.34 3.71
N LEU A 64 -16.17 2.93 2.55
CA LEU A 64 -15.17 2.44 1.60
C LEU A 64 -13.99 3.40 1.56
N GLY A 65 -12.80 2.88 1.81
CA GLY A 65 -11.56 3.65 1.84
C GLY A 65 -10.33 2.83 1.51
N LEU A 66 -9.19 3.33 1.93
CA LEU A 66 -7.86 2.81 1.60
C LEU A 66 -7.15 2.27 2.84
N ASN A 67 -6.53 1.13 2.67
CA ASN A 67 -5.39 0.70 3.45
C ASN A 67 -4.14 1.15 2.67
N TYR A 68 -3.51 2.22 3.14
CA TYR A 68 -2.49 2.94 2.38
C TYR A 68 -1.09 2.37 2.65
N ASP A 69 -0.46 1.82 1.63
CA ASP A 69 0.92 1.32 1.67
C ASP A 69 1.82 2.16 0.74
N PRO A 70 2.82 2.90 1.28
CA PRO A 70 3.71 3.73 0.49
C PRO A 70 4.65 2.91 -0.41
N SER A 71 4.97 1.67 -0.05
CA SER A 71 5.93 0.85 -0.77
C SER A 71 5.47 0.56 -2.20
N HIS A 72 4.17 0.36 -2.40
CA HIS A 72 3.60 0.07 -3.71
C HIS A 72 3.66 1.25 -4.69
N PHE A 73 3.82 2.47 -4.21
CA PHE A 73 4.05 3.64 -5.05
C PHE A 73 5.49 3.72 -5.54
N ILE A 74 6.45 3.41 -4.67
CA ILE A 74 7.88 3.58 -4.97
C ILE A 74 8.31 2.73 -6.15
N TRP A 75 7.99 1.43 -6.16
CA TRP A 75 8.42 0.58 -7.27
C TRP A 75 7.68 0.89 -8.59
N GLN A 76 6.50 1.51 -8.52
CA GLN A 76 5.76 2.04 -9.66
C GLN A 76 6.21 3.46 -10.03
N GLN A 77 7.19 4.05 -9.35
CA GLN A 77 7.71 5.40 -9.57
C GLN A 77 6.64 6.49 -9.40
N MET A 78 5.69 6.28 -8.51
CA MET A 78 4.63 7.25 -8.19
C MET A 78 4.96 8.01 -6.90
N ASP A 79 4.42 9.22 -6.78
CA ASP A 79 4.47 9.99 -5.54
C ASP A 79 3.52 9.34 -4.50
N TYR A 80 4.07 9.03 -3.32
CA TYR A 80 3.32 8.46 -2.20
C TYR A 80 2.97 9.48 -1.10
N ILE A 81 3.27 10.76 -1.32
CA ILE A 81 2.96 11.83 -0.36
C ILE A 81 1.73 12.62 -0.80
N ALA A 82 1.68 13.08 -2.05
CA ALA A 82 0.56 13.89 -2.54
C ALA A 82 -0.82 13.20 -2.40
N PRO A 83 -0.96 11.87 -2.66
CA PRO A 83 -2.23 11.19 -2.47
C PRO A 83 -2.74 11.15 -1.02
N LEU A 84 -1.86 11.26 -0.01
CA LEU A 84 -2.28 11.35 1.39
C LEU A 84 -3.17 12.58 1.62
N TYR A 85 -2.78 13.72 1.07
CA TYR A 85 -3.54 14.96 1.19
C TYR A 85 -4.84 14.93 0.38
N GLU A 86 -4.80 14.37 -0.83
CA GLU A 86 -5.97 14.29 -1.71
C GLU A 86 -7.05 13.36 -1.15
N PHE A 87 -6.67 12.21 -0.59
CA PHE A 87 -7.59 11.18 -0.13
C PHE A 87 -7.70 11.06 1.39
N LYS A 88 -7.35 12.10 2.14
CA LYS A 88 -7.27 12.08 3.61
C LYS A 88 -8.50 11.46 4.29
N GLU A 89 -9.70 11.77 3.81
CA GLU A 89 -10.96 11.27 4.36
C GLU A 89 -11.23 9.79 4.02
N LYS A 90 -10.44 9.22 3.11
CA LYS A 90 -10.55 7.84 2.64
C LYS A 90 -9.44 6.93 3.15
N ILE A 91 -8.45 7.46 3.87
CA ILE A 91 -7.38 6.65 4.46
C ILE A 91 -7.86 6.14 5.81
N PHE A 92 -8.22 4.86 5.88
CA PHE A 92 -8.75 4.23 7.08
C PHE A 92 -7.71 3.42 7.84
N HIS A 93 -6.69 2.97 7.14
CA HIS A 93 -5.58 2.20 7.68
C HIS A 93 -4.31 2.50 6.90
N VAL A 94 -3.14 2.33 7.52
CA VAL A 94 -1.86 2.50 6.85
C VAL A 94 -0.94 1.32 7.15
N HIS A 95 -0.15 0.93 6.15
CA HIS A 95 0.93 -0.02 6.32
C HIS A 95 2.28 0.67 6.46
N TYR A 96 3.12 0.09 7.29
CA TYR A 96 4.53 0.38 7.39
C TYR A 96 5.31 -0.80 6.79
N LYS A 97 5.42 -0.77 5.48
CA LYS A 97 6.19 -1.68 4.64
C LYS A 97 7.16 -0.88 3.80
N ASP A 98 8.36 -1.36 3.67
CA ASP A 98 9.39 -0.71 2.88
C ASP A 98 9.71 -1.52 1.63
N ILE A 99 10.43 -0.88 0.72
CA ILE A 99 10.86 -1.48 -0.53
C ILE A 99 12.16 -0.83 -0.97
N LYS A 100 13.04 -1.62 -1.56
CA LYS A 100 14.29 -1.14 -2.12
C LYS A 100 14.30 -1.30 -3.63
N ILE A 101 14.58 -0.20 -4.33
CA ILE A 101 14.90 -0.21 -5.75
C ILE A 101 16.40 -0.43 -5.92
N TYR A 102 16.77 -1.22 -6.90
CA TYR A 102 18.15 -1.41 -7.32
C TYR A 102 18.37 -0.66 -8.64
N PRO A 103 18.95 0.57 -8.59
CA PRO A 103 19.03 1.43 -9.76
C PRO A 103 19.79 0.80 -10.94
N ASP A 104 20.81 0.02 -10.64
CA ASP A 104 21.60 -0.67 -11.68
C ASP A 104 20.76 -1.73 -12.39
N LYS A 105 19.96 -2.49 -11.64
CA LYS A 105 19.05 -3.48 -12.22
C LYS A 105 17.93 -2.81 -13.03
N LEU A 106 17.33 -1.74 -12.47
CA LEU A 106 16.28 -0.99 -13.17
C LEU A 106 16.81 -0.39 -14.48
N ARG A 107 18.04 0.13 -14.48
CA ARG A 107 18.69 0.65 -15.69
C ARG A 107 18.92 -0.42 -16.75
N ASP A 108 19.17 -1.65 -16.34
CA ASP A 108 19.42 -2.79 -17.24
C ASP A 108 18.13 -3.35 -17.84
N VAL A 109 17.11 -3.60 -17.01
CA VAL A 109 15.88 -4.29 -17.45
C VAL A 109 14.73 -3.33 -17.78
N GLY A 110 14.76 -2.10 -17.30
CA GLY A 110 13.71 -1.10 -17.50
C GLY A 110 12.45 -1.33 -16.66
N ILE A 111 11.60 -0.30 -16.62
CA ILE A 111 10.39 -0.28 -15.77
C ILE A 111 9.30 -1.26 -16.25
N MET A 112 9.36 -1.72 -17.51
CA MET A 112 8.40 -2.69 -18.05
C MET A 112 8.75 -4.13 -17.69
N ALA A 113 9.91 -4.36 -17.07
CA ALA A 113 10.28 -5.68 -16.55
C ALA A 113 9.41 -6.06 -15.33
N TYR A 114 9.32 -7.36 -15.05
CA TYR A 114 8.67 -7.83 -13.83
C TYR A 114 9.32 -7.21 -12.59
N PRO A 115 8.56 -6.56 -11.69
CA PRO A 115 9.13 -5.69 -10.66
C PRO A 115 10.19 -6.33 -9.77
N LEU A 116 10.06 -7.60 -9.41
CA LEU A 116 11.07 -8.30 -8.58
C LEU A 116 12.43 -8.47 -9.26
N GLN A 117 12.57 -8.10 -10.55
CA GLN A 117 13.86 -8.05 -11.21
C GLN A 117 14.69 -6.83 -10.79
N TYR A 118 14.04 -5.72 -10.40
CA TYR A 118 14.71 -4.47 -10.04
C TYR A 118 14.37 -3.94 -8.65
N MET A 119 13.47 -4.58 -7.93
CA MET A 119 13.11 -4.20 -6.57
C MET A 119 13.08 -5.39 -5.62
N SER A 120 13.03 -5.12 -4.34
CA SER A 120 12.83 -6.12 -3.28
C SER A 120 12.06 -5.50 -2.12
N PRO A 121 11.01 -6.17 -1.60
CA PRO A 121 10.41 -5.79 -0.34
C PRO A 121 11.43 -5.76 0.79
N LYS A 122 11.27 -4.84 1.74
CA LYS A 122 12.16 -4.60 2.86
C LYS A 122 11.39 -4.29 4.14
N LEU A 123 12.03 -4.55 5.27
CA LEU A 123 11.55 -4.05 6.55
C LEU A 123 11.59 -2.52 6.58
N PRO A 124 10.65 -1.86 7.30
CA PRO A 124 10.69 -0.42 7.51
C PRO A 124 12.08 0.09 7.94
N GLY A 125 12.61 1.04 7.18
CA GLY A 125 13.93 1.63 7.38
C GLY A 125 15.08 0.93 6.64
N LEU A 126 14.83 -0.18 5.96
CA LEU A 126 15.83 -0.87 5.14
C LEU A 126 15.62 -0.67 3.63
N GLY A 127 14.66 0.15 3.24
CA GLY A 127 14.33 0.48 1.85
C GLY A 127 14.39 1.97 1.55
N ASP A 128 13.56 2.40 0.61
CA ASP A 128 13.58 3.72 0.00
C ASP A 128 12.41 4.62 0.44
N VAL A 129 11.54 4.15 1.35
CA VAL A 129 10.48 5.00 1.92
C VAL A 129 11.10 6.05 2.83
N ASN A 130 10.85 7.33 2.55
CA ASN A 130 11.20 8.40 3.48
C ASN A 130 10.17 8.48 4.60
N TRP A 131 10.39 7.73 5.67
CA TRP A 131 9.46 7.60 6.78
C TRP A 131 9.18 8.93 7.49
N GLY A 132 10.19 9.80 7.60
CA GLY A 132 10.00 11.13 8.18
C GLY A 132 9.00 11.96 7.38
N LYS A 133 9.11 11.99 6.04
CA LYS A 133 8.13 12.68 5.18
C LYS A 133 6.76 12.03 5.22
N TYR A 134 6.71 10.69 5.22
CA TYR A 134 5.45 9.94 5.23
C TYR A 134 4.66 10.21 6.52
N VAL A 135 5.30 10.07 7.69
CA VAL A 135 4.64 10.30 8.98
C VAL A 135 4.31 11.78 9.17
N SER A 136 5.16 12.72 8.72
CA SER A 136 4.83 14.15 8.71
C SER A 136 3.55 14.43 7.92
N ALA A 137 3.40 13.84 6.74
CA ALA A 137 2.18 14.00 5.94
C ALA A 137 0.95 13.39 6.62
N LEU A 138 1.08 12.24 7.29
CA LEU A 138 0.00 11.65 8.09
C LEU A 138 -0.43 12.59 9.24
N ASN A 139 0.52 13.22 9.91
CA ASN A 139 0.23 14.22 10.94
C ASN A 139 -0.46 15.47 10.36
N ASP A 140 0.02 15.96 9.21
CA ASP A 140 -0.56 17.13 8.54
C ASP A 140 -2.03 16.94 8.17
N ILE A 141 -2.40 15.72 7.76
CA ILE A 141 -3.80 15.38 7.43
C ILE A 141 -4.65 15.01 8.65
N GLY A 142 -4.07 14.98 9.85
CA GLY A 142 -4.75 14.61 11.08
C GLY A 142 -5.11 13.12 11.16
N TYR A 143 -4.29 12.24 10.58
CA TYR A 143 -4.53 10.80 10.65
C TYR A 143 -4.34 10.29 12.08
N ASP A 144 -5.40 9.70 12.64
CA ASP A 144 -5.45 9.11 13.99
C ASP A 144 -5.81 7.62 14.00
N GLY A 145 -5.81 7.00 12.81
CA GLY A 145 -6.14 5.58 12.62
C GLY A 145 -5.01 4.64 13.03
N TYR A 146 -5.28 3.36 12.91
CA TYR A 146 -4.29 2.31 13.18
C TYR A 146 -3.27 2.17 12.06
N SER A 147 -2.05 1.82 12.43
CA SER A 147 -0.98 1.43 11.52
C SER A 147 -0.53 0.00 11.79
N CYS A 148 -0.15 -0.71 10.73
CA CYS A 148 0.37 -2.07 10.82
C CYS A 148 1.78 -2.13 10.22
N ILE A 149 2.71 -2.75 10.95
CA ILE A 149 4.01 -3.12 10.40
C ILE A 149 3.81 -4.39 9.57
N GLU A 150 4.04 -4.30 8.29
CA GLU A 150 4.02 -5.45 7.39
C GLU A 150 5.45 -5.91 7.11
N ILE A 151 5.68 -7.21 7.40
CA ILE A 151 7.00 -7.82 7.23
C ILE A 151 7.00 -8.64 5.97
N GLU A 152 7.80 -8.19 4.99
CA GLU A 152 8.03 -8.88 3.75
C GLU A 152 9.47 -8.63 3.32
N ASP A 153 10.42 -9.38 3.92
CA ASP A 153 11.84 -9.28 3.59
C ASP A 153 12.48 -10.67 3.65
N LYS A 154 12.91 -11.18 2.50
CA LYS A 154 13.54 -12.51 2.37
C LYS A 154 14.73 -12.73 3.30
N ALA A 155 15.41 -11.66 3.72
CA ALA A 155 16.50 -11.76 4.67
C ALA A 155 16.05 -12.22 6.07
N PHE A 156 14.77 -12.09 6.38
CA PHE A 156 14.18 -12.41 7.68
C PHE A 156 13.15 -13.56 7.63
N GLU A 157 13.01 -14.22 6.50
CA GLU A 157 12.19 -15.41 6.34
C GLU A 157 12.94 -16.68 6.81
N GLY A 158 12.19 -17.78 6.95
CA GLY A 158 12.73 -19.12 7.13
C GLY A 158 12.56 -19.70 8.53
N THR A 159 12.61 -18.91 9.62
CA THR A 159 12.33 -19.40 10.98
C THR A 159 11.47 -18.41 11.79
N PRO A 160 10.67 -18.90 12.76
CA PRO A 160 9.89 -18.02 13.63
C PRO A 160 10.73 -16.98 14.37
N GLU A 161 11.95 -17.35 14.78
CA GLU A 161 12.87 -16.45 15.48
C GLU A 161 13.28 -15.27 14.58
N ARG A 162 13.59 -15.52 13.31
CA ARG A 162 13.94 -14.47 12.35
C ARG A 162 12.76 -13.54 12.09
N VAL A 163 11.55 -14.10 11.96
CA VAL A 163 10.33 -13.30 11.83
C VAL A 163 10.11 -12.44 13.09
N LEU A 164 10.30 -12.98 14.28
CA LEU A 164 10.19 -12.20 15.51
C LEU A 164 11.24 -11.10 15.60
N ASP A 165 12.46 -11.35 15.16
CA ASP A 165 13.53 -10.35 15.16
C ASP A 165 13.25 -9.24 14.13
N SER A 166 12.64 -9.57 12.99
CA SER A 166 12.20 -8.59 12.00
C SER A 166 11.11 -7.66 12.57
N LEU A 167 10.13 -8.21 13.30
CA LEU A 167 9.12 -7.43 14.02
C LEU A 167 9.74 -6.47 15.04
N LYS A 168 10.66 -6.97 15.84
CA LYS A 168 11.36 -6.14 16.85
C LYS A 168 12.17 -5.02 16.20
N LEU A 169 12.86 -5.33 15.11
CA LEU A 169 13.67 -4.34 14.36
C LEU A 169 12.78 -3.25 13.77
N SER A 170 11.72 -3.64 13.06
CA SER A 170 10.76 -2.73 12.45
C SER A 170 10.07 -1.86 13.50
N TYR A 171 9.62 -2.45 14.60
CA TYR A 171 9.01 -1.70 15.70
C TYR A 171 9.98 -0.67 16.31
N ARG A 172 11.23 -1.04 16.59
CA ARG A 172 12.24 -0.11 17.13
C ARG A 172 12.51 1.04 16.17
N TYR A 173 12.56 0.77 14.87
CA TYR A 173 12.76 1.80 13.86
C TYR A 173 11.55 2.73 13.76
N MET A 174 10.34 2.20 13.64
CA MET A 174 9.14 3.01 13.46
C MET A 174 8.74 3.77 14.71
N ARG A 175 9.05 3.27 15.91
CA ARG A 175 8.73 3.92 17.19
C ARG A 175 9.30 5.34 17.31
N GLN A 176 10.36 5.68 16.60
CA GLN A 176 10.90 7.04 16.61
C GLN A 176 9.98 8.06 15.91
N TYR A 177 9.05 7.62 15.09
CA TYR A 177 8.13 8.48 14.34
C TYR A 177 6.71 8.47 14.90
N VAL A 178 6.32 7.40 15.59
CA VAL A 178 4.96 7.22 16.11
C VAL A 178 4.98 7.54 17.60
N ILE A 179 4.16 8.50 18.00
CA ILE A 179 4.01 8.96 19.39
C ILE A 179 2.79 8.29 20.01
#